data_53381c0d56eee3fe041726ecb7a6b7c3
#
_entry.id   53381c0d56eee3fe041726ecb7a6b7c3
#
_cell.length_a   1.000
_cell.length_b   1.000
_cell.length_c   1.000
_cell.angle_alpha   90.00
_cell.angle_beta   90.00
_cell.angle_gamma   90.00
#
_symmetry.space_group_name_H-M   'P 1'
#
loop_
_entity.id
_entity.type
_entity.pdbx_description
1 polymer ?
#
loop_
_entity_poly.entity_id
_entity_poly.type
_entity_poly.pdbx_seq_one_letter_code
_entity_poly.pdbx_strand_id
1 'polypeptide(L)'
;MRILVTNDDGIDSVGLHVLARAMRPHGDVVVIAPDAEYSGASAAFGALHKIQPEVHRSRLDGIDEAWAVTGPPALCVMFARLGAFGPPFDLIVSGINPGANVGRSVYHSGTVGATLTGRNGGVSGVAVSQSVTAFGVEGQGWDEMLVNQQLSLIHI
;
A
#
# COMPACT_ATOMS: atom_id res chain seq x y z
N MET A 1 17.24 -6.49 5.18
CA MET A 1 16.19 -5.46 5.40
C MET A 1 14.86 -6.12 5.18
N ARG A 2 13.90 -5.96 6.11
CA ARG A 2 12.55 -6.51 5.97
C ARG A 2 11.59 -5.39 5.55
N ILE A 3 10.91 -5.58 4.43
CA ILE A 3 10.14 -4.54 3.74
C ILE A 3 8.66 -4.90 3.77
N LEU A 4 7.84 -4.03 4.35
CA LEU A 4 6.40 -4.10 4.21
C LEU A 4 5.97 -3.40 2.91
N VAL A 5 5.26 -4.09 2.04
CA VAL A 5 4.61 -3.50 0.87
C VAL A 5 3.09 -3.51 1.07
N THR A 6 2.45 -2.37 0.85
CA THR A 6 1.01 -2.16 1.01
C THR A 6 0.46 -1.19 -0.03
N ASN A 7 -0.85 -0.98 -0.07
CA ASN A 7 -1.55 0.02 -0.90
C ASN A 7 -2.95 0.29 -0.35
N ASP A 8 -3.73 1.14 -0.99
CA ASP A 8 -5.16 1.36 -0.72
C ASP A 8 -6.09 0.82 -1.81
N ASP A 9 -5.55 0.32 -2.93
CA ASP A 9 -6.33 -0.29 -4.02
C ASP A 9 -6.70 -1.76 -3.78
N GLY A 10 -6.13 -2.38 -2.76
CA GLY A 10 -6.37 -3.78 -2.38
C GLY A 10 -5.30 -4.77 -2.82
N ILE A 11 -5.39 -5.98 -2.21
CA ILE A 11 -4.39 -7.06 -2.35
C ILE A 11 -4.22 -7.55 -3.79
N ASP A 12 -5.28 -7.49 -4.59
CA ASP A 12 -5.30 -7.99 -5.98
C ASP A 12 -4.86 -6.92 -7.00
N SER A 13 -4.54 -5.71 -6.56
CA SER A 13 -4.19 -4.64 -7.48
C SER A 13 -2.84 -4.87 -8.19
N VAL A 14 -2.81 -4.60 -9.47
CA VAL A 14 -1.61 -4.78 -10.32
C VAL A 14 -0.45 -3.91 -9.83
N GLY A 15 -0.75 -2.67 -9.39
CA GLY A 15 0.25 -1.75 -8.86
C GLY A 15 0.98 -2.30 -7.63
N LEU A 16 0.26 -2.94 -6.73
CA LEU A 16 0.83 -3.62 -5.55
C LEU A 16 1.77 -4.76 -5.98
N HIS A 17 1.33 -5.59 -6.91
CA HIS A 17 2.11 -6.74 -7.38
C HIS A 17 3.40 -6.30 -8.09
N VAL A 18 3.34 -5.24 -8.90
CA VAL A 18 4.52 -4.66 -9.56
C VAL A 18 5.49 -4.10 -8.54
N LEU A 19 4.99 -3.34 -7.56
CA LEU A 19 5.82 -2.76 -6.50
C LEU A 19 6.48 -3.83 -5.65
N ALA A 20 5.73 -4.83 -5.21
CA ALA A 20 6.26 -5.93 -4.40
C ALA A 20 7.40 -6.66 -5.11
N ARG A 21 7.25 -6.98 -6.40
CA ARG A 21 8.31 -7.60 -7.20
C ARG A 21 9.53 -6.70 -7.38
N ALA A 22 9.31 -5.39 -7.58
CA ALA A 22 10.40 -4.42 -7.71
C ALA A 22 11.23 -4.26 -6.42
N MET A 23 10.61 -4.50 -5.26
CA MET A 23 11.30 -4.39 -3.97
C MET A 23 12.12 -5.63 -3.58
N ARG A 24 11.91 -6.80 -4.21
CA ARG A 24 12.64 -8.05 -3.89
C ARG A 24 14.17 -7.94 -3.90
N PRO A 25 14.82 -7.23 -4.85
CA PRO A 25 16.27 -7.07 -4.83
C PRO A 25 16.80 -6.31 -3.62
N HIS A 26 15.92 -5.61 -2.88
CA HIS A 26 16.29 -4.73 -1.79
C HIS A 26 16.12 -5.37 -0.40
N GLY A 27 15.42 -6.51 -0.30
CA GLY A 27 15.24 -7.18 0.99
C GLY A 27 14.18 -8.27 1.00
N ASP A 28 13.84 -8.72 2.19
CA ASP A 28 12.76 -9.65 2.46
C ASP A 28 11.41 -8.90 2.39
N VAL A 29 10.63 -9.21 1.38
CA VAL A 29 9.36 -8.53 1.07
C VAL A 29 8.18 -9.31 1.65
N VAL A 30 7.40 -8.64 2.48
CA VAL A 30 6.10 -9.10 2.96
C VAL A 30 5.03 -8.15 2.46
N VAL A 31 4.01 -8.68 1.81
CA VAL A 31 2.85 -7.90 1.38
C VAL A 31 1.75 -8.00 2.43
N ILE A 32 1.27 -6.85 2.91
CA ILE A 32 0.12 -6.77 3.82
C ILE A 32 -0.75 -5.63 3.31
N ALA A 33 -1.88 -5.95 2.71
CA ALA A 33 -2.71 -4.98 2.03
C ALA A 33 -4.20 -5.18 2.35
N PRO A 34 -5.04 -4.17 2.16
CA PRO A 34 -6.48 -4.30 2.24
C PRO A 34 -7.03 -5.42 1.37
N ASP A 35 -8.10 -6.08 1.81
CA ASP A 35 -8.86 -7.06 1.03
C ASP A 35 -9.74 -6.41 -0.07
N ALA A 36 -9.94 -5.10 0.00
CA ALA A 36 -10.75 -4.32 -0.93
C ALA A 36 -10.15 -2.92 -1.13
N GLU A 37 -10.77 -2.12 -1.98
CA GLU A 37 -10.39 -0.73 -2.22
C GLU A 37 -10.78 0.19 -1.04
N TYR A 38 -9.84 1.01 -0.59
CA TYR A 38 -9.99 1.98 0.49
C TYR A 38 -9.52 3.39 0.09
N SER A 39 -9.71 3.79 -1.17
CA SER A 39 -9.39 5.13 -1.64
C SER A 39 -10.06 6.20 -0.77
N GLY A 40 -9.33 7.23 -0.41
CA GLY A 40 -9.83 8.31 0.45
C GLY A 40 -9.78 8.02 1.95
N ALA A 41 -9.33 6.84 2.38
CA ALA A 41 -9.27 6.49 3.80
C ALA A 41 -8.17 7.21 4.60
N SER A 42 -7.20 7.85 3.92
CA SER A 42 -6.10 8.54 4.61
C SER A 42 -5.36 7.60 5.60
N ALA A 43 -5.02 8.07 6.78
CA ALA A 43 -4.41 7.30 7.87
C ALA A 43 -5.44 6.72 8.86
N ALA A 44 -6.66 6.46 8.42
CA ALA A 44 -7.72 5.93 9.28
C ALA A 44 -7.48 4.47 9.66
N PHE A 45 -7.87 4.10 10.89
CA PHE A 45 -7.86 2.72 11.39
C PHE A 45 -9.26 2.11 11.44
N GLY A 46 -10.30 2.93 11.30
CA GLY A 46 -11.68 2.53 11.59
C GLY A 46 -11.98 2.46 13.09
N ALA A 47 -13.20 2.09 13.41
CA ALA A 47 -13.68 1.98 14.79
C ALA A 47 -13.31 0.60 15.38
N LEU A 48 -12.05 0.39 15.75
CA LEU A 48 -11.49 -0.90 16.18
C LEU A 48 -12.27 -1.57 17.32
N HIS A 49 -12.98 -0.79 18.15
CA HIS A 49 -13.83 -1.33 19.21
C HIS A 49 -15.17 -1.90 18.69
N LYS A 50 -15.50 -1.68 17.42
CA LYS A 50 -16.75 -2.13 16.77
C LYS A 50 -16.51 -3.06 15.60
N ILE A 51 -15.35 -3.05 15.01
CA ILE A 51 -14.98 -3.89 13.89
C ILE A 51 -14.09 -5.04 14.38
N GLN A 52 -14.22 -6.19 13.74
CA GLN A 52 -13.31 -7.33 13.92
C GLN A 52 -12.58 -7.53 12.60
N PRO A 53 -11.42 -6.87 12.40
CA PRO A 53 -10.66 -7.04 11.17
C PRO A 53 -10.25 -8.49 11.00
N GLU A 54 -10.53 -9.05 9.84
CA GLU A 54 -10.07 -10.38 9.47
C GLU A 54 -8.71 -10.29 8.77
N VAL A 55 -7.89 -11.32 8.96
CA VAL A 55 -6.58 -11.43 8.33
C VAL A 55 -6.50 -12.78 7.63
N HIS A 56 -6.31 -12.76 6.33
CA HIS A 56 -6.24 -13.95 5.50
C HIS A 56 -4.90 -14.04 4.79
N ARG A 57 -4.36 -15.26 4.71
CA ARG A 57 -3.17 -15.47 3.88
C ARG A 57 -3.54 -15.38 2.42
N SER A 58 -2.80 -14.59 1.67
CA SER A 58 -2.95 -14.43 0.22
C SER A 58 -1.79 -15.05 -0.53
N ARG A 59 -1.92 -15.22 -1.85
CA ARG A 59 -0.86 -15.73 -2.73
C ARG A 59 -0.61 -14.70 -3.82
N LEU A 60 0.62 -14.18 -3.85
CA LEU A 60 1.10 -13.32 -4.91
C LEU A 60 2.26 -13.99 -5.63
N ASP A 61 2.23 -13.96 -6.96
CA ASP A 61 3.29 -14.56 -7.77
C ASP A 61 4.65 -13.92 -7.45
N GLY A 62 5.62 -14.78 -7.10
CA GLY A 62 6.97 -14.37 -6.73
C GLY A 62 7.11 -13.71 -5.36
N ILE A 63 6.10 -13.74 -4.49
CA ILE A 63 6.15 -13.23 -3.11
C ILE A 63 5.84 -14.36 -2.13
N ASP A 64 6.76 -14.62 -1.21
CA ASP A 64 6.67 -15.77 -0.30
C ASP A 64 5.65 -15.55 0.82
N GLU A 65 5.45 -14.30 1.23
CA GLU A 65 4.55 -13.95 2.32
C GLU A 65 3.62 -12.79 1.93
N ALA A 66 2.31 -13.07 1.88
CA ALA A 66 1.28 -12.09 1.57
C ALA A 66 0.03 -12.28 2.42
N TRP A 67 -0.57 -11.18 2.86
CA TRP A 67 -1.72 -11.12 3.74
C TRP A 67 -2.74 -10.08 3.28
N ALA A 68 -4.00 -10.46 3.24
CA ALA A 68 -5.12 -9.55 3.05
C ALA A 68 -5.74 -9.22 4.41
N VAL A 69 -6.07 -7.96 4.64
CA VAL A 69 -6.64 -7.46 5.90
C VAL A 69 -7.95 -6.74 5.60
N THR A 70 -9.02 -7.08 6.31
CA THR A 70 -10.28 -6.33 6.22
C THR A 70 -10.11 -4.98 6.91
N GLY A 71 -9.78 -3.95 6.13
CA GLY A 71 -9.57 -2.60 6.63
C GLY A 71 -8.57 -1.77 5.83
N PRO A 72 -8.45 -0.48 6.15
CA PRO A 72 -7.63 0.45 5.39
C PRO A 72 -6.12 0.19 5.55
N PRO A 73 -5.28 0.69 4.63
CA PRO A 73 -3.84 0.43 4.62
C PRO A 73 -3.11 0.87 5.90
N ALA A 74 -3.56 1.93 6.54
CA ALA A 74 -3.02 2.34 7.83
C ALA A 74 -3.22 1.27 8.92
N LEU A 75 -4.33 0.52 8.88
CA LEU A 75 -4.59 -0.60 9.78
C LEU A 75 -3.63 -1.77 9.49
N CYS A 76 -3.37 -2.07 8.22
CA CYS A 76 -2.37 -3.07 7.81
C CYS A 76 -0.99 -2.77 8.43
N VAL A 77 -0.55 -1.53 8.30
CA VAL A 77 0.72 -1.05 8.87
C VAL A 77 0.69 -1.09 10.40
N MET A 78 -0.40 -0.71 11.04
CA MET A 78 -0.53 -0.78 12.49
C MET A 78 -0.39 -2.21 13.00
N PHE A 79 -1.06 -3.18 12.39
CA PHE A 79 -0.94 -4.60 12.77
C PHE A 79 0.49 -5.12 12.57
N ALA A 80 1.15 -4.74 11.49
CA ALA A 80 2.54 -5.07 11.23
C ALA A 80 3.47 -4.55 12.34
N ARG A 81 3.28 -3.30 12.75
CA ARG A 81 4.05 -2.67 13.83
C ARG A 81 3.80 -3.30 15.20
N LEU A 82 2.60 -3.84 15.43
CA LEU A 82 2.26 -4.57 16.66
C LEU A 82 2.76 -6.02 16.66
N GLY A 83 3.45 -6.45 15.59
CA GLY A 83 4.07 -7.76 15.50
C GLY A 83 3.14 -8.87 15.02
N ALA A 84 1.97 -8.56 14.47
CA ALA A 84 1.03 -9.57 13.97
C ALA A 84 1.60 -10.44 12.84
N PHE A 85 2.60 -9.94 12.12
CA PHE A 85 3.23 -10.59 10.98
C PHE A 85 4.71 -10.92 11.21
N GLY A 86 5.13 -11.12 12.45
CA GLY A 86 6.49 -11.51 12.82
C GLY A 86 7.41 -10.34 13.18
N PRO A 87 8.72 -10.44 12.90
CA PRO A 87 9.70 -9.43 13.29
C PRO A 87 9.40 -8.03 12.76
N PRO A 88 9.94 -6.97 13.38
CA PRO A 88 9.76 -5.60 12.91
C PRO A 88 10.18 -5.39 11.46
N PHE A 89 9.53 -4.46 10.80
CA PHE A 89 9.88 -4.00 9.46
C PHE A 89 10.84 -2.82 9.52
N ASP A 90 11.78 -2.76 8.58
CA ASP A 90 12.77 -1.68 8.45
C ASP A 90 12.26 -0.56 7.54
N LEU A 91 11.38 -0.91 6.59
CA LEU A 91 10.85 0.00 5.59
C LEU A 91 9.40 -0.34 5.26
N ILE A 92 8.59 0.69 5.04
CA ILE A 92 7.23 0.57 4.51
C ILE A 92 7.20 1.20 3.13
N VAL A 93 6.71 0.46 2.14
CA VAL A 93 6.53 0.95 0.77
C VAL A 93 5.07 0.79 0.39
N SER A 94 4.40 1.89 0.05
CA SER A 94 2.97 1.92 -0.24
C SER A 94 2.71 2.35 -1.68
N GLY A 95 1.90 1.60 -2.40
CA GLY A 95 1.52 1.85 -3.80
C GLY A 95 1.58 0.57 -4.67
N ILE A 96 1.65 0.72 -5.97
CA ILE A 96 1.68 1.95 -6.78
C ILE A 96 0.24 2.45 -6.93
N ASN A 97 -0.03 3.67 -6.48
CA ASN A 97 -1.35 4.27 -6.60
C ASN A 97 -1.61 4.74 -8.05
N PRO A 98 -2.74 4.36 -8.67
CA PRO A 98 -3.16 4.91 -9.96
C PRO A 98 -3.72 6.32 -9.75
N GLY A 99 -2.91 7.30 -10.02
CA GLY A 99 -3.21 8.71 -9.80
C GLY A 99 -2.22 9.40 -8.87
N ALA A 100 -1.85 10.63 -9.19
CA ALA A 100 -0.87 11.39 -8.43
C ALA A 100 -1.44 11.85 -7.08
N ASN A 101 -0.72 11.57 -5.99
CA ASN A 101 -0.99 12.10 -4.67
C ASN A 101 -0.19 13.39 -4.46
N VAL A 102 -0.72 14.53 -4.94
CA VAL A 102 -0.05 15.83 -4.87
C VAL A 102 -0.94 16.91 -4.27
N GLY A 103 -0.35 17.94 -3.70
CA GLY A 103 -1.08 19.05 -3.10
C GLY A 103 -2.05 18.57 -2.02
N ARG A 104 -3.32 18.97 -2.11
CA ARG A 104 -4.34 18.65 -1.09
C ARG A 104 -4.79 17.20 -1.10
N SER A 105 -4.61 16.47 -2.22
CA SER A 105 -5.00 15.06 -2.30
C SER A 105 -4.20 14.18 -1.32
N VAL A 106 -2.99 14.59 -0.93
CA VAL A 106 -2.17 13.93 0.08
C VAL A 106 -2.93 13.70 1.40
N TYR A 107 -3.79 14.63 1.80
CA TYR A 107 -4.56 14.50 3.06
C TYR A 107 -5.57 13.37 3.04
N HIS A 108 -6.02 12.95 1.87
CA HIS A 108 -7.02 11.90 1.72
C HIS A 108 -6.43 10.58 1.22
N SER A 109 -5.17 10.57 0.82
CA SER A 109 -4.50 9.40 0.26
C SER A 109 -4.28 8.31 1.31
N GLY A 110 -4.81 7.12 1.06
CA GLY A 110 -4.52 5.92 1.84
C GLY A 110 -3.08 5.44 1.62
N THR A 111 -2.56 5.59 0.39
CA THR A 111 -1.17 5.29 0.03
C THR A 111 -0.20 6.08 0.92
N VAL A 112 -0.41 7.39 1.06
CA VAL A 112 0.41 8.26 1.93
C VAL A 112 0.11 7.99 3.41
N GLY A 113 -1.15 7.76 3.76
CA GLY A 113 -1.59 7.47 5.12
C GLY A 113 -0.93 6.23 5.73
N ALA A 114 -0.68 5.20 4.93
CA ALA A 114 0.08 4.02 5.33
C ALA A 114 1.51 4.37 5.76
N THR A 115 2.22 5.15 4.97
CA THR A 115 3.60 5.57 5.27
C THR A 115 3.68 6.50 6.48
N LEU A 116 2.73 7.42 6.62
CA LEU A 116 2.61 8.27 7.82
C LEU A 116 2.39 7.44 9.09
N THR A 117 1.60 6.36 8.99
CA THR A 117 1.37 5.42 10.11
C THR A 117 2.66 4.71 10.49
N GLY A 118 3.48 4.31 9.52
CA GLY A 118 4.80 3.74 9.74
C GLY A 118 5.73 4.70 10.44
N ARG A 119 5.84 5.92 9.91
CA ARG A 119 6.68 6.98 10.50
C ARG A 119 6.32 7.31 11.93
N ASN A 120 5.03 7.36 12.26
CA ASN A 120 4.57 7.55 13.64
C ASN A 120 5.06 6.43 14.59
N GLY A 121 5.45 5.28 14.03
CA GLY A 121 6.08 4.16 14.74
C GLY A 121 7.61 4.09 14.60
N GLY A 122 8.25 5.10 14.04
CA GLY A 122 9.70 5.13 13.86
C GLY A 122 10.22 4.36 12.65
N VAL A 123 9.34 3.89 11.76
CA VAL A 123 9.72 3.18 10.53
C VAL A 123 9.64 4.14 9.35
N SER A 124 10.69 4.20 8.53
CA SER A 124 10.71 5.00 7.30
C SER A 124 9.66 4.48 6.30
N GLY A 125 9.06 5.41 5.54
CA GLY A 125 8.05 5.06 4.54
C GLY A 125 8.31 5.74 3.19
N VAL A 126 7.93 5.04 2.11
CA VAL A 126 7.93 5.54 0.74
C VAL A 126 6.55 5.32 0.14
N ALA A 127 5.88 6.38 -0.27
CA ALA A 127 4.63 6.31 -1.03
C ALA A 127 4.92 6.50 -2.51
N VAL A 128 4.43 5.58 -3.33
CA VAL A 128 4.62 5.56 -4.79
C VAL A 128 3.29 5.77 -5.47
N SER A 129 3.20 6.81 -6.27
CA SER A 129 2.02 7.14 -7.06
C SER A 129 2.40 7.37 -8.50
N GLN A 130 1.51 7.02 -9.40
CA GLN A 130 1.71 7.13 -10.83
C GLN A 130 0.75 8.16 -11.40
N SER A 131 1.29 9.23 -12.05
CA SER A 131 0.45 10.21 -12.73
C SER A 131 -0.19 9.59 -13.96
N VAL A 132 -1.51 9.66 -14.06
CA VAL A 132 -2.27 9.19 -15.21
C VAL A 132 -2.63 10.41 -16.06
N THR A 133 -2.11 10.52 -17.26
CA THR A 133 -2.36 11.68 -18.15
C THR A 133 -3.73 11.67 -18.81
N ALA A 134 -4.49 10.58 -18.69
CA ALA A 134 -5.84 10.42 -19.21
C ALA A 134 -6.78 9.90 -18.11
N PHE A 135 -7.08 10.73 -17.13
CA PHE A 135 -8.24 10.49 -16.27
C PHE A 135 -9.50 10.73 -17.09
N GLY A 136 -10.31 9.70 -17.29
CA GLY A 136 -11.63 9.87 -17.85
C GLY A 136 -12.09 8.84 -18.86
N VAL A 137 -11.34 7.80 -19.12
CA VAL A 137 -11.85 6.67 -19.89
C VAL A 137 -12.16 5.53 -18.91
N GLU A 138 -13.41 5.41 -18.54
CA GLU A 138 -13.93 4.26 -17.79
C GLU A 138 -13.49 2.96 -18.48
N GLY A 139 -12.75 2.10 -17.78
CA GLY A 139 -12.32 0.79 -18.30
C GLY A 139 -10.88 0.71 -18.82
N GLN A 140 -10.05 1.72 -18.66
CA GLN A 140 -8.62 1.57 -18.96
C GLN A 140 -7.96 0.63 -17.92
N GLY A 141 -7.46 -0.51 -18.39
CA GLY A 141 -6.66 -1.42 -17.59
C GLY A 141 -5.30 -0.84 -17.24
N TRP A 142 -4.68 -1.35 -16.18
CA TRP A 142 -3.34 -0.99 -15.75
C TRP A 142 -2.29 -1.10 -16.87
N ASP A 143 -2.43 -2.04 -17.80
CA ASP A 143 -1.51 -2.25 -18.92
C ASP A 143 -1.49 -1.07 -19.88
N GLU A 144 -2.63 -0.41 -20.09
CA GLU A 144 -2.73 0.80 -20.90
C GLU A 144 -2.22 2.03 -20.15
N MET A 145 -2.34 2.04 -18.82
CA MET A 145 -1.82 3.10 -17.95
C MET A 145 -0.29 3.10 -17.88
N LEU A 146 0.36 1.96 -18.00
CA LEU A 146 1.82 1.81 -17.88
C LEU A 146 2.63 2.47 -19.00
N VAL A 147 2.02 2.73 -20.15
CA VAL A 147 2.74 3.17 -21.37
C VAL A 147 3.11 4.67 -21.37
N ASN A 148 2.47 5.52 -20.53
CA ASN A 148 2.60 6.99 -20.63
C ASN A 148 2.83 7.71 -19.30
N GLN A 149 3.61 7.14 -18.33
CA GLN A 149 3.47 7.59 -16.95
C GLN A 149 4.76 8.11 -16.30
N GLN A 150 4.63 9.23 -15.60
CA GLN A 150 5.65 9.73 -14.68
C GLN A 150 5.37 9.23 -13.25
N LEU A 151 6.36 8.58 -12.65
CA LEU A 151 6.29 8.18 -11.24
C LEU A 151 6.44 9.42 -10.34
N SER A 152 5.54 9.54 -9.38
CA SER A 152 5.66 10.48 -8.27
C SER A 152 6.04 9.72 -7.00
N LEU A 153 7.14 10.12 -6.39
CA LEU A 153 7.65 9.52 -5.15
C LEU A 153 7.52 10.51 -4.01
N ILE A 154 6.91 10.07 -2.91
CA ILE A 154 6.89 10.81 -1.65
C ILE A 154 7.62 9.94 -0.61
N HIS A 155 8.75 10.45 -0.12
CA HIS A 155 9.48 9.86 0.99
C HIS A 155 9.10 10.57 2.29
N ILE A 156 8.69 9.80 3.30
CA ILE A 156 8.23 10.31 4.60
C ILE A 156 9.06 9.67 5.72
#